data_eb99c5f26b37b2cd810bc7f94949988c
#
_entry.id   eb99c5f26b37b2cd810bc7f94949988c
#
_cell.length_a   1.000
_cell.length_b   1.000
_cell.length_c   1.000
_cell.angle_alpha   90.00
_cell.angle_beta   90.00
_cell.angle_gamma   90.00
#
_symmetry.space_group_name_H-M   'P 1'
#
loop_
_entity.id
_entity.type
_entity.pdbx_description
1 polymer ?
#
loop_
_entity_poly.entity_id
_entity_poly.type
_entity_poly.pdbx_seq_one_letter_code
_entity_poly.pdbx_strand_id
1 'polypeptide(L)'
;MIWLIVGGLLPSMVVWWTAAYAVRRWAPGWGLGDRPGHRKVHTQTTPTGGGLAIWLGIVAPLAVGQMLVLLLAARDEPAAWLPAFVAPHLDGLVQQSGRLWSLLAGGTVLMILGLIDDRRGLDWRARIAVQTLVAVVMVSLGWRMSLFLDLPWFTFALSVLWIVGLINSFNMLDNMDGLSAGTAAIAATILAAVMLIMPAPDPATTTVHRRFPAGRGRFARGVSVAQPAAR
;
A
#
# COMPACT_ATOMS: atom_id res chain seq x y z
N MET A 1 10.37 19.12 -4.02
CA MET A 1 9.37 18.55 -3.10
C MET A 1 7.94 18.89 -3.49
N ILE A 2 7.59 20.14 -3.72
CA ILE A 2 6.21 20.54 -4.04
C ILE A 2 5.65 19.80 -5.29
N TRP A 3 6.48 19.61 -6.31
CA TRP A 3 6.09 18.88 -7.53
C TRP A 3 5.80 17.40 -7.32
N LEU A 4 6.45 16.76 -6.34
CA LEU A 4 6.15 15.36 -5.96
C LEU A 4 4.79 15.27 -5.26
N ILE A 5 4.52 16.22 -4.35
CA ILE A 5 3.23 16.29 -3.64
C ILE A 5 2.11 16.57 -4.64
N VAL A 6 2.27 17.58 -5.49
CA VAL A 6 1.28 17.96 -6.50
C VAL A 6 1.09 16.85 -7.52
N GLY A 7 2.17 16.26 -8.04
CA GLY A 7 2.14 15.16 -9.02
C GLY A 7 1.55 13.86 -8.47
N GLY A 8 1.62 13.62 -7.16
CA GLY A 8 0.98 12.46 -6.53
C GLY A 8 -0.48 12.71 -6.15
N LEU A 9 -0.78 13.86 -5.54
CA LEU A 9 -2.11 14.14 -5.00
C LEU A 9 -3.11 14.54 -6.07
N LEU A 10 -2.76 15.41 -7.03
CA LEU A 10 -3.73 15.90 -8.02
C LEU A 10 -4.30 14.80 -8.91
N PRO A 11 -3.49 13.91 -9.53
CA PRO A 11 -4.04 12.81 -10.32
C PRO A 11 -4.95 11.89 -9.47
N SER A 12 -4.54 11.59 -8.25
CA SER A 12 -5.33 10.76 -7.32
C SER A 12 -6.67 11.40 -6.98
N MET A 13 -6.69 12.71 -6.72
CA MET A 13 -7.93 13.46 -6.45
C MET A 13 -8.85 13.47 -7.67
N VAL A 14 -8.32 13.72 -8.86
CA VAL A 14 -9.12 13.76 -10.10
C VAL A 14 -9.72 12.39 -10.39
N VAL A 15 -8.92 11.33 -10.31
CA VAL A 15 -9.39 9.96 -10.53
C VAL A 15 -10.43 9.57 -9.48
N TRP A 16 -10.15 9.83 -8.20
CA TRP A 16 -11.12 9.55 -7.13
C TRP A 16 -12.43 10.31 -7.34
N TRP A 17 -12.38 11.59 -7.65
CA TRP A 17 -13.56 12.43 -7.85
C TRP A 17 -14.43 11.91 -8.99
N THR A 18 -13.83 11.65 -10.16
CA THR A 18 -14.53 11.13 -11.33
C THR A 18 -15.09 9.73 -11.08
N ALA A 19 -14.31 8.86 -10.43
CA ALA A 19 -14.76 7.53 -10.04
C ALA A 19 -15.88 7.57 -9.01
N ALA A 20 -15.81 8.44 -8.01
CA ALA A 20 -16.87 8.62 -7.00
C ALA A 20 -18.18 9.10 -7.65
N TYR A 21 -18.09 10.05 -8.58
CA TYR A 21 -19.25 10.49 -9.34
C TYR A 21 -19.86 9.34 -10.16
N ALA A 22 -19.03 8.58 -10.86
CA ALA A 22 -19.46 7.44 -11.67
C ALA A 22 -20.09 6.34 -10.81
N VAL A 23 -19.45 5.97 -9.69
CA VAL A 23 -19.97 4.97 -8.74
C VAL A 23 -21.32 5.42 -8.19
N ARG A 24 -21.43 6.65 -7.70
CA ARG A 24 -22.73 7.18 -7.18
C ARG A 24 -23.85 7.09 -8.21
N ARG A 25 -23.56 7.32 -9.50
CA ARG A 25 -24.54 7.27 -10.57
C ARG A 25 -24.96 5.85 -10.94
N TRP A 26 -24.01 4.90 -10.96
CA TRP A 26 -24.23 3.55 -11.49
C TRP A 26 -24.36 2.46 -10.42
N ALA A 27 -23.89 2.69 -9.19
CA ALA A 27 -23.96 1.73 -8.10
C ALA A 27 -25.36 1.13 -7.84
N PRO A 28 -26.45 1.90 -7.88
CA PRO A 28 -27.80 1.34 -7.72
C PRO A 28 -28.14 0.29 -8.79
N GLY A 29 -27.70 0.49 -10.03
CA GLY A 29 -27.87 -0.46 -11.14
C GLY A 29 -27.05 -1.75 -10.97
N TRP A 30 -25.96 -1.70 -10.21
CA TRP A 30 -25.13 -2.86 -9.90
C TRP A 30 -25.57 -3.62 -8.64
N GLY A 31 -26.65 -3.18 -8.02
CA GLY A 31 -27.13 -3.75 -6.76
C GLY A 31 -26.30 -3.29 -5.55
N LEU A 32 -25.54 -2.22 -5.69
CA LEU A 32 -24.76 -1.56 -4.63
C LEU A 32 -25.58 -0.38 -4.09
N GLY A 33 -26.66 -0.67 -3.40
CA GLY A 33 -27.52 0.33 -2.76
C GLY A 33 -28.03 -0.17 -1.43
N ASP A 34 -27.72 0.57 -0.39
CA ASP A 34 -28.25 0.30 0.93
C ASP A 34 -29.69 0.79 1.04
N ARG A 35 -30.62 -0.16 1.21
CA ARG A 35 -32.05 0.15 1.34
C ARG A 35 -32.38 0.58 2.77
N PRO A 36 -33.32 1.53 2.95
CA PRO A 36 -33.80 1.89 4.26
C PRO A 36 -34.34 0.67 5.02
N GLY A 37 -34.01 0.54 6.30
CA GLY A 37 -34.46 -0.53 7.17
C GLY A 37 -34.72 -0.02 8.60
N HIS A 38 -35.48 -0.77 9.40
CA HIS A 38 -35.90 -0.39 10.78
C HIS A 38 -34.76 0.02 11.73
N ARG A 39 -33.51 -0.32 11.41
CA ARG A 39 -32.31 0.02 12.21
C ARG A 39 -31.42 1.07 11.55
N LYS A 40 -31.85 1.65 10.42
CA LYS A 40 -31.04 2.56 9.61
C LYS A 40 -31.61 3.98 9.66
N VAL A 41 -30.73 4.94 9.81
CA VAL A 41 -31.09 6.37 9.91
C VAL A 41 -31.51 6.96 8.55
N HIS A 42 -31.18 6.26 7.45
CA HIS A 42 -31.43 6.78 6.09
C HIS A 42 -32.89 6.54 5.66
N THR A 43 -33.51 7.58 5.15
CA THR A 43 -34.86 7.55 4.57
C THR A 43 -34.86 7.25 3.07
N GLN A 44 -33.69 7.33 2.41
CA GLN A 44 -33.50 7.08 0.98
C GLN A 44 -32.40 6.02 0.77
N THR A 45 -32.47 5.32 -0.38
CA THR A 45 -31.42 4.35 -0.76
C THR A 45 -30.08 5.08 -0.95
N THR A 46 -29.09 4.75 -0.15
CA THR A 46 -27.76 5.34 -0.23
C THR A 46 -26.87 4.45 -1.10
N PRO A 47 -26.20 5.01 -2.15
CA PRO A 47 -25.26 4.24 -2.95
C PRO A 47 -24.09 3.77 -2.08
N THR A 48 -23.82 2.46 -2.11
CA THR A 48 -22.64 1.83 -1.51
C THR A 48 -21.55 1.63 -2.56
N GLY A 49 -20.37 1.14 -2.16
CA GLY A 49 -19.26 0.90 -3.09
C GLY A 49 -18.27 2.07 -3.20
N GLY A 50 -18.29 3.01 -2.25
CA GLY A 50 -17.32 4.13 -2.18
C GLY A 50 -15.85 3.62 -2.16
N GLY A 51 -15.61 2.44 -1.61
CA GLY A 51 -14.31 1.78 -1.62
C GLY A 51 -13.73 1.55 -3.01
N LEU A 52 -14.57 1.33 -4.04
CA LEU A 52 -14.11 1.22 -5.43
C LEU A 52 -13.52 2.54 -5.95
N ALA A 53 -14.15 3.67 -5.62
CA ALA A 53 -13.64 4.98 -6.03
C ALA A 53 -12.31 5.31 -5.35
N ILE A 54 -12.18 4.98 -4.06
CA ILE A 54 -10.93 5.14 -3.31
C ILE A 54 -9.84 4.26 -3.91
N TRP A 55 -10.15 3.00 -4.18
CA TRP A 55 -9.22 2.05 -4.81
C TRP A 55 -8.72 2.54 -6.17
N LEU A 56 -9.62 3.00 -7.04
CA LEU A 56 -9.25 3.58 -8.33
C LEU A 56 -8.38 4.82 -8.17
N GLY A 57 -8.70 5.71 -7.22
CA GLY A 57 -7.92 6.90 -6.93
C GLY A 57 -6.49 6.62 -6.45
N ILE A 58 -6.26 5.43 -5.87
CA ILE A 58 -4.93 4.98 -5.42
C ILE A 58 -4.23 4.22 -6.55
N VAL A 59 -4.87 3.18 -7.09
CA VAL A 59 -4.21 2.22 -7.99
C VAL A 59 -3.95 2.81 -9.37
N ALA A 60 -4.89 3.55 -9.96
CA ALA A 60 -4.72 4.04 -11.32
C ALA A 60 -3.56 5.04 -11.47
N PRO A 61 -3.40 6.07 -10.63
CA PRO A 61 -2.24 6.95 -10.70
C PRO A 61 -0.91 6.23 -10.43
N LEU A 62 -0.88 5.29 -9.50
CA LEU A 62 0.30 4.48 -9.23
C LEU A 62 0.65 3.57 -10.39
N ALA A 63 -0.34 2.96 -11.06
CA ALA A 63 -0.13 2.15 -12.26
C ALA A 63 0.45 2.97 -13.42
N VAL A 64 -0.11 4.16 -13.66
CA VAL A 64 0.41 5.09 -14.68
C VAL A 64 1.82 5.55 -14.34
N GLY A 65 2.07 5.92 -13.08
CA GLY A 65 3.40 6.31 -12.60
C GLY A 65 4.42 5.17 -12.74
N GLN A 66 4.04 3.94 -12.38
CA GLN A 66 4.89 2.77 -12.54
C GLN A 66 5.19 2.46 -14.01
N MET A 67 4.19 2.56 -14.89
CA MET A 67 4.40 2.39 -16.31
C MET A 67 5.39 3.43 -16.87
N LEU A 68 5.25 4.68 -16.44
CA LEU A 68 6.17 5.75 -16.84
C LEU A 68 7.60 5.46 -16.33
N VAL A 69 7.76 5.03 -15.09
CA VAL A 69 9.06 4.63 -14.52
C VAL A 69 9.70 3.51 -15.34
N LEU A 70 8.94 2.47 -15.70
CA LEU A 70 9.45 1.36 -16.50
C LEU A 70 9.85 1.80 -17.91
N LEU A 71 9.06 2.67 -18.56
CA LEU A 71 9.39 3.23 -19.87
C LEU A 71 10.63 4.12 -19.83
N LEU A 72 10.84 4.86 -18.74
CA LEU A 72 12.03 5.70 -18.58
C LEU A 72 13.28 4.88 -18.26
N ALA A 73 13.13 3.85 -17.40
CA ALA A 73 14.22 2.95 -17.03
C ALA A 73 14.68 2.06 -18.20
N ALA A 74 13.81 1.82 -19.19
CA ALA A 74 14.15 1.05 -20.39
C ALA A 74 14.92 1.87 -21.46
N ARG A 75 15.20 3.15 -21.22
CA ARG A 75 15.96 4.01 -22.13
C ARG A 75 17.44 4.01 -21.76
N ASP A 76 18.31 3.96 -22.74
CA ASP A 76 19.77 4.02 -22.56
C ASP A 76 20.24 5.38 -22.04
N GLU A 77 19.49 6.46 -22.37
CA GLU A 77 19.78 7.81 -21.90
C GLU A 77 18.59 8.44 -21.16
N PRO A 78 18.85 9.22 -20.09
CA PRO A 78 17.80 9.96 -19.40
C PRO A 78 17.07 10.90 -20.36
N ALA A 79 15.75 10.90 -20.34
CA ALA A 79 14.98 11.80 -21.18
C ALA A 79 15.28 13.27 -20.80
N ALA A 80 15.56 14.12 -21.79
CA ALA A 80 15.96 15.52 -21.60
C ALA A 80 14.95 16.36 -20.78
N TRP A 81 13.69 15.94 -20.74
CA TRP A 81 12.62 16.58 -19.96
C TRP A 81 12.52 16.04 -18.52
N LEU A 82 13.27 14.98 -18.19
CA LEU A 82 13.22 14.38 -16.87
C LEU A 82 13.92 15.30 -15.86
N PRO A 83 13.27 15.70 -14.75
CA PRO A 83 13.91 16.50 -13.72
C PRO A 83 15.13 15.76 -13.16
N ALA A 84 16.26 16.45 -13.02
CA ALA A 84 17.54 15.86 -12.57
C ALA A 84 17.43 15.13 -11.21
N PHE A 85 16.47 15.52 -10.36
CA PHE A 85 16.25 14.85 -9.07
C PHE A 85 15.55 13.48 -9.19
N VAL A 86 14.94 13.15 -10.32
CA VAL A 86 14.20 11.88 -10.51
C VAL A 86 15.13 10.76 -11.00
N ALA A 87 16.06 11.08 -11.91
CA ALA A 87 16.94 10.09 -12.54
C ALA A 87 17.65 9.15 -11.53
N PRO A 88 18.22 9.64 -10.39
CA PRO A 88 18.91 8.79 -9.43
C PRO A 88 17.98 7.80 -8.69
N HIS A 89 16.68 8.02 -8.75
CA HIS A 89 15.69 7.20 -8.02
C HIS A 89 15.02 6.14 -8.91
N LEU A 90 15.21 6.17 -10.24
CA LEU A 90 14.53 5.24 -11.15
C LEU A 90 14.81 3.78 -10.82
N ASP A 91 16.06 3.41 -10.62
CA ASP A 91 16.44 2.03 -10.29
C ASP A 91 15.81 1.55 -8.98
N GLY A 92 15.79 2.42 -7.97
CA GLY A 92 15.13 2.13 -6.70
C GLY A 92 13.63 1.94 -6.83
N LEU A 93 12.96 2.74 -7.67
CA LEU A 93 11.54 2.62 -7.96
C LEU A 93 11.22 1.31 -8.69
N VAL A 94 12.06 0.90 -9.64
CA VAL A 94 11.91 -0.40 -10.33
C VAL A 94 12.11 -1.56 -9.35
N GLN A 95 13.15 -1.51 -8.50
CA GLN A 95 13.42 -2.55 -7.51
C GLN A 95 12.31 -2.71 -6.47
N GLN A 96 11.65 -1.61 -6.07
CA GLN A 96 10.57 -1.63 -5.08
C GLN A 96 9.19 -1.91 -5.70
N SER A 97 9.07 -1.98 -7.02
CA SER A 97 7.78 -2.19 -7.71
C SER A 97 7.08 -3.47 -7.26
N GLY A 98 7.81 -4.58 -7.10
CA GLY A 98 7.24 -5.83 -6.61
C GLY A 98 6.60 -5.72 -5.22
N ARG A 99 7.22 -4.97 -4.32
CA ARG A 99 6.65 -4.70 -2.99
C ARG A 99 5.40 -3.83 -3.08
N LEU A 100 5.43 -2.77 -3.87
CA LEU A 100 4.28 -1.91 -4.10
C LEU A 100 3.09 -2.72 -4.62
N TRP A 101 3.30 -3.52 -5.68
CA TRP A 101 2.23 -4.31 -6.29
C TRP A 101 1.72 -5.42 -5.38
N SER A 102 2.54 -6.01 -4.52
CA SER A 102 2.07 -6.95 -3.50
C SER A 102 1.12 -6.28 -2.50
N LEU A 103 1.43 -5.06 -2.06
CA LEU A 103 0.56 -4.29 -1.18
C LEU A 103 -0.77 -3.93 -1.85
N LEU A 104 -0.71 -3.43 -3.10
CA LEU A 104 -1.89 -3.10 -3.89
C LEU A 104 -2.75 -4.33 -4.19
N ALA A 105 -2.14 -5.50 -4.41
CA ALA A 105 -2.86 -6.76 -4.59
C ALA A 105 -3.64 -7.15 -3.33
N GLY A 106 -3.00 -7.07 -2.14
CA GLY A 106 -3.69 -7.28 -0.87
C GLY A 106 -4.87 -6.32 -0.67
N GLY A 107 -4.65 -5.04 -0.94
CA GLY A 107 -5.71 -4.01 -0.90
C GLY A 107 -6.84 -4.28 -1.90
N THR A 108 -6.50 -4.80 -3.09
CA THR A 108 -7.49 -5.17 -4.13
C THR A 108 -8.38 -6.32 -3.65
N VAL A 109 -7.80 -7.35 -3.03
CA VAL A 109 -8.59 -8.46 -2.46
C VAL A 109 -9.56 -7.94 -1.38
N LEU A 110 -9.08 -7.05 -0.50
CA LEU A 110 -9.94 -6.45 0.53
C LEU A 110 -11.02 -5.55 -0.07
N MET A 111 -10.73 -4.79 -1.12
CA MET A 111 -11.73 -3.98 -1.84
C MET A 111 -12.80 -4.87 -2.47
N ILE A 112 -12.42 -5.97 -3.14
CA ILE A 112 -13.36 -6.93 -3.72
C ILE A 112 -14.22 -7.57 -2.61
N LEU A 113 -13.61 -7.93 -1.48
CA LEU A 113 -14.33 -8.46 -0.32
C LEU A 113 -15.40 -7.46 0.16
N GLY A 114 -15.04 -6.18 0.28
CA GLY A 114 -15.97 -5.10 0.66
C GLY A 114 -17.12 -4.95 -0.32
N LEU A 115 -16.86 -4.98 -1.64
CA LEU A 115 -17.92 -4.91 -2.66
C LEU A 115 -18.87 -6.12 -2.61
N ILE A 116 -18.36 -7.31 -2.33
CA ILE A 116 -19.18 -8.51 -2.17
C ILE A 116 -20.02 -8.40 -0.91
N ASP A 117 -19.44 -7.89 0.18
CA ASP A 117 -20.15 -7.64 1.44
C ASP A 117 -21.27 -6.62 1.26
N ASP A 118 -21.01 -5.49 0.62
CA ASP A 118 -22.00 -4.45 0.31
C ASP A 118 -23.17 -5.00 -0.53
N ARG A 119 -22.89 -5.96 -1.42
CA ARG A 119 -23.90 -6.48 -2.35
C ARG A 119 -24.70 -7.65 -1.77
N ARG A 120 -24.07 -8.53 -1.00
CA ARG A 120 -24.65 -9.82 -0.57
C ARG A 120 -24.84 -9.92 0.95
N GLY A 121 -24.18 -9.08 1.73
CA GLY A 121 -24.11 -9.19 3.19
C GLY A 121 -23.39 -10.48 3.58
N LEU A 122 -22.07 -10.42 3.72
CA LEU A 122 -21.27 -11.59 4.10
C LEU A 122 -21.38 -11.87 5.60
N ASP A 123 -21.34 -13.14 5.95
CA ASP A 123 -21.16 -13.53 7.35
C ASP A 123 -19.83 -12.99 7.90
N TRP A 124 -19.84 -12.49 9.13
CA TRP A 124 -18.67 -11.93 9.80
C TRP A 124 -17.47 -12.89 9.85
N ARG A 125 -17.74 -14.21 9.95
CA ARG A 125 -16.71 -15.25 9.97
C ARG A 125 -15.97 -15.31 8.62
N ALA A 126 -16.70 -15.25 7.51
CA ALA A 126 -16.13 -15.25 6.17
C ALA A 126 -15.27 -13.99 5.96
N ARG A 127 -15.74 -12.81 6.40
CA ARG A 127 -14.98 -11.55 6.33
C ARG A 127 -13.67 -11.66 7.10
N ILE A 128 -13.72 -12.07 8.37
CA ILE A 128 -12.51 -12.21 9.20
C ILE A 128 -11.57 -13.26 8.63
N ALA A 129 -12.07 -14.38 8.11
CA ALA A 129 -11.25 -15.42 7.52
C ALA A 129 -10.45 -14.90 6.31
N VAL A 130 -11.10 -14.18 5.38
CA VAL A 130 -10.42 -13.59 4.21
C VAL A 130 -9.44 -12.49 4.63
N GLN A 131 -9.82 -11.61 5.55
CA GLN A 131 -8.93 -10.57 6.08
C GLN A 131 -7.69 -11.17 6.75
N THR A 132 -7.88 -12.23 7.54
CA THR A 132 -6.77 -12.93 8.20
C THR A 132 -5.87 -13.60 7.17
N LEU A 133 -6.44 -14.25 6.14
CA LEU A 133 -5.65 -14.85 5.06
C LEU A 133 -4.80 -13.81 4.33
N VAL A 134 -5.40 -12.68 3.96
CA VAL A 134 -4.66 -11.57 3.33
C VAL A 134 -3.56 -11.07 4.26
N ALA A 135 -3.85 -10.85 5.54
CA ALA A 135 -2.86 -10.40 6.52
C ALA A 135 -1.69 -11.41 6.66
N VAL A 136 -1.97 -12.71 6.75
CA VAL A 136 -0.95 -13.78 6.80
C VAL A 136 -0.06 -13.74 5.57
N VAL A 137 -0.65 -13.64 4.37
CA VAL A 137 0.12 -13.55 3.12
C VAL A 137 0.99 -12.29 3.12
N MET A 138 0.45 -11.13 3.48
CA MET A 138 1.20 -9.87 3.52
C MET A 138 2.37 -9.93 4.51
N VAL A 139 2.14 -10.46 5.71
CA VAL A 139 3.20 -10.62 6.73
C VAL A 139 4.26 -11.62 6.27
N SER A 140 3.88 -12.69 5.57
CA SER A 140 4.80 -13.67 4.96
C SER A 140 5.66 -13.06 3.85
N LEU A 141 5.13 -12.08 3.10
CA LEU A 141 5.86 -11.30 2.10
C LEU A 141 6.78 -10.22 2.72
N GLY A 142 6.85 -10.15 4.05
CA GLY A 142 7.74 -9.25 4.77
C GLY A 142 7.10 -7.93 5.22
N TRP A 143 5.79 -7.74 5.06
CA TRP A 143 5.03 -6.61 5.60
C TRP A 143 4.70 -6.83 7.08
N ARG A 144 5.73 -6.93 7.91
CA ARG A 144 5.61 -7.18 9.35
C ARG A 144 6.18 -6.04 10.18
N MET A 145 5.65 -5.86 11.37
CA MET A 145 6.18 -4.91 12.34
C MET A 145 7.54 -5.39 12.87
N SER A 146 8.47 -4.46 13.04
CA SER A 146 9.72 -4.67 13.75
C SER A 146 9.58 -4.07 15.14
N LEU A 147 9.60 -4.91 16.17
CA LEU A 147 9.47 -4.48 17.56
C LEU A 147 10.80 -4.52 18.31
N PHE A 148 11.92 -4.61 17.60
CA PHE A 148 13.27 -4.82 18.19
C PHE A 148 13.37 -6.08 19.09
N LEU A 149 12.43 -7.04 18.90
CA LEU A 149 12.38 -8.30 19.60
C LEU A 149 12.81 -9.42 18.65
N ASP A 150 13.74 -10.25 19.08
CA ASP A 150 14.20 -11.43 18.33
C ASP A 150 13.25 -12.63 18.51
N LEU A 151 11.95 -12.38 18.43
CA LEU A 151 10.86 -13.36 18.52
C LEU A 151 10.03 -13.36 17.22
N PRO A 152 10.49 -14.05 16.17
CA PRO A 152 9.83 -13.96 14.84
C PRO A 152 8.39 -14.43 14.81
N TRP A 153 8.05 -15.47 15.59
CA TRP A 153 6.67 -15.98 15.67
C TRP A 153 5.73 -14.99 16.34
N PHE A 154 6.20 -14.29 17.38
CA PHE A 154 5.43 -13.30 18.11
C PHE A 154 5.16 -12.06 17.25
N THR A 155 6.21 -11.52 16.59
CA THR A 155 6.08 -10.37 15.69
C THR A 155 5.21 -10.71 14.50
N PHE A 156 5.24 -11.96 14.00
CA PHE A 156 4.35 -12.44 12.96
C PHE A 156 2.89 -12.41 13.42
N ALA A 157 2.58 -13.09 14.51
CA ALA A 157 1.22 -13.17 15.06
C ALA A 157 0.66 -11.79 15.39
N LEU A 158 1.46 -10.93 16.03
CA LEU A 158 1.07 -9.57 16.35
C LEU A 158 0.83 -8.71 15.11
N SER A 159 1.64 -8.87 14.06
CA SER A 159 1.44 -8.16 12.79
C SER A 159 0.13 -8.56 12.11
N VAL A 160 -0.19 -9.85 12.09
CA VAL A 160 -1.46 -10.33 11.55
C VAL A 160 -2.65 -9.77 12.36
N LEU A 161 -2.58 -9.87 13.69
CA LEU A 161 -3.61 -9.34 14.57
C LEU A 161 -3.82 -7.84 14.39
N TRP A 162 -2.71 -7.09 14.27
CA TRP A 162 -2.73 -5.65 14.05
C TRP A 162 -3.39 -5.26 12.73
N ILE A 163 -3.03 -5.92 11.63
CA ILE A 163 -3.62 -5.67 10.31
C ILE A 163 -5.13 -5.95 10.33
N VAL A 164 -5.54 -7.11 10.84
CA VAL A 164 -6.96 -7.48 10.94
C VAL A 164 -7.71 -6.53 11.87
N GLY A 165 -7.10 -6.17 13.00
CA GLY A 165 -7.65 -5.20 13.96
C GLY A 165 -7.87 -3.83 13.32
N LEU A 166 -6.90 -3.30 12.59
CA LEU A 166 -7.03 -2.02 11.87
C LEU A 166 -8.13 -2.06 10.81
N ILE A 167 -8.19 -3.12 9.99
CA ILE A 167 -9.23 -3.26 8.96
C ILE A 167 -10.62 -3.18 9.59
N ASN A 168 -10.84 -3.91 10.69
CA ASN A 168 -12.15 -3.91 11.37
C ASN A 168 -12.42 -2.60 12.12
N SER A 169 -11.40 -1.97 12.70
CA SER A 169 -11.54 -0.65 13.34
C SER A 169 -11.97 0.41 12.33
N PHE A 170 -11.34 0.48 11.16
CA PHE A 170 -11.74 1.40 10.10
C PHE A 170 -13.14 1.09 9.56
N ASN A 171 -13.52 -0.17 9.45
CA ASN A 171 -14.88 -0.56 9.08
C ASN A 171 -15.91 -0.08 10.12
N MET A 172 -15.58 -0.09 11.40
CA MET A 172 -16.45 0.47 12.46
C MET A 172 -16.51 1.99 12.42
N LEU A 173 -15.38 2.66 12.15
CA LEU A 173 -15.30 4.12 12.04
C LEU A 173 -16.11 4.65 10.85
N ASP A 174 -16.31 3.85 9.81
CA ASP A 174 -17.06 4.22 8.62
C ASP A 174 -18.58 4.39 8.88
N ASN A 175 -19.06 3.93 10.03
CA ASN A 175 -20.44 4.20 10.47
C ASN A 175 -20.69 5.65 10.92
N MET A 176 -19.64 6.47 11.03
CA MET A 176 -19.71 7.88 11.41
C MET A 176 -19.20 8.75 10.26
N ASP A 177 -20.04 9.68 9.81
CA ASP A 177 -19.75 10.55 8.67
C ASP A 177 -18.39 11.27 8.81
N GLY A 178 -17.50 11.00 7.87
CA GLY A 178 -16.19 11.63 7.77
C GLY A 178 -15.14 11.19 8.80
N LEU A 179 -15.48 10.38 9.81
CA LEU A 179 -14.53 9.99 10.86
C LEU A 179 -13.44 9.09 10.33
N SER A 180 -13.79 8.07 9.54
CA SER A 180 -12.85 7.16 8.89
C SER A 180 -11.89 7.92 7.97
N ALA A 181 -12.43 8.77 7.09
CA ALA A 181 -11.64 9.59 6.17
C ALA A 181 -10.74 10.59 6.91
N GLY A 182 -11.24 11.25 7.96
CA GLY A 182 -10.48 12.18 8.78
C GLY A 182 -9.31 11.51 9.49
N THR A 183 -9.54 10.37 10.11
CA THR A 183 -8.50 9.57 10.78
C THR A 183 -7.42 9.13 9.80
N ALA A 184 -7.82 8.62 8.63
CA ALA A 184 -6.90 8.23 7.57
C ALA A 184 -6.07 9.41 7.05
N ALA A 185 -6.70 10.57 6.84
CA ALA A 185 -6.03 11.78 6.38
C ALA A 185 -4.99 12.30 7.39
N ILE A 186 -5.32 12.31 8.68
CA ILE A 186 -4.38 12.71 9.75
C ILE A 186 -3.19 11.73 9.78
N ALA A 187 -3.44 10.42 9.81
CA ALA A 187 -2.39 9.41 9.84
C ALA A 187 -1.48 9.51 8.60
N ALA A 188 -2.06 9.63 7.40
CA ALA A 188 -1.31 9.78 6.16
C ALA A 188 -0.47 11.07 6.14
N THR A 189 -1.00 12.18 6.64
CA THR A 189 -0.29 13.46 6.69
C THR A 189 0.91 13.38 7.64
N ILE A 190 0.72 12.77 8.83
CA ILE A 190 1.81 12.59 9.80
C ILE A 190 2.90 11.69 9.21
N LEU A 191 2.53 10.56 8.61
CA LEU A 191 3.49 9.65 7.97
C LEU A 191 4.24 10.33 6.82
N ALA A 192 3.55 11.09 5.98
CA ALA A 192 4.17 11.84 4.90
C ALA A 192 5.14 12.89 5.45
N ALA A 193 4.75 13.64 6.49
CA ALA A 193 5.62 14.62 7.14
C ALA A 193 6.88 13.95 7.71
N VAL A 194 6.74 12.84 8.42
CA VAL A 194 7.88 12.07 8.95
C VAL A 194 8.80 11.62 7.82
N MET A 195 8.28 11.04 6.74
CA MET A 195 9.08 10.58 5.61
C MET A 195 9.81 11.71 4.87
N LEU A 196 9.22 12.91 4.84
CA LEU A 196 9.81 14.06 4.17
C LEU A 196 10.87 14.78 5.04
N ILE A 197 10.76 14.70 6.36
CA ILE A 197 11.66 15.35 7.32
C ILE A 197 12.82 14.43 7.70
N MET A 198 12.63 13.12 7.72
CA MET A 198 13.70 12.18 8.04
C MET A 198 14.81 12.24 6.99
N PRO A 199 16.08 12.44 7.42
CA PRO A 199 17.20 12.36 6.50
C PRO A 199 17.27 10.95 5.90
N ALA A 200 17.67 10.86 4.62
CA ALA A 200 17.92 9.58 3.99
C ALA A 200 18.91 8.77 4.85
N PRO A 201 18.69 7.45 5.06
CA PRO A 201 19.64 6.62 5.79
C PRO A 201 21.01 6.72 5.14
N ASP A 202 22.03 7.07 5.94
CA ASP A 202 23.42 7.10 5.45
C ASP A 202 23.77 5.70 4.93
N PRO A 203 24.21 5.56 3.67
CA PRO A 203 24.61 4.25 3.11
C PRO A 203 25.69 3.55 3.93
N ALA A 204 26.51 4.30 4.69
CA ALA A 204 27.48 3.75 5.61
C ALA A 204 26.85 3.00 6.81
N THR A 205 25.72 3.45 7.32
CA THR A 205 25.01 2.82 8.43
C THR A 205 24.20 1.60 8.01
N THR A 206 23.75 1.54 6.76
CA THR A 206 22.98 0.41 6.22
C THR A 206 23.84 -0.85 6.08
N THR A 207 25.18 -0.72 5.97
CA THR A 207 26.11 -1.83 5.82
C THR A 207 26.32 -2.59 7.13
N VAL A 208 26.10 -1.97 8.29
CA VAL A 208 26.31 -2.59 9.61
C VAL A 208 25.22 -3.62 9.93
N HIS A 209 23.98 -3.42 9.47
CA HIS A 209 22.87 -4.36 9.73
C HIS A 209 22.88 -5.62 8.87
N ARG A 210 23.74 -5.73 7.84
CA ARG A 210 23.91 -6.96 7.04
C ARG A 210 24.90 -7.97 7.64
N ARG A 211 25.57 -7.66 8.75
CA ARG A 211 26.46 -8.59 9.45
C ARG A 211 25.76 -9.28 10.62
N PHE A 212 24.61 -9.93 10.38
CA PHE A 212 24.22 -11.03 11.25
C PHE A 212 24.79 -12.32 10.67
N PRO A 213 25.53 -13.11 11.47
CA PRO A 213 26.06 -14.37 10.99
C PRO A 213 24.91 -15.32 10.71
N ALA A 214 24.66 -15.60 9.43
CA ALA A 214 23.89 -16.76 9.03
C ALA A 214 24.60 -17.98 9.63
N GLY A 215 23.91 -18.69 10.54
CA GLY A 215 24.42 -19.89 11.20
C GLY A 215 24.91 -20.90 10.18
N ARG A 216 26.08 -21.41 10.47
CA ARG A 216 26.78 -22.61 10.01
C ARG A 216 26.11 -23.42 8.90
N GLY A 217 26.64 -23.28 7.69
CA GLY A 217 26.53 -24.22 6.62
C GLY A 217 27.82 -24.15 5.80
N ARG A 218 28.72 -25.10 6.00
CA ARG A 218 29.96 -25.27 5.26
C ARG A 218 29.68 -25.37 3.78
N PHE A 219 30.27 -24.50 2.97
CA PHE A 219 30.84 -24.88 1.67
C PHE A 219 31.94 -23.88 1.33
N ALA A 220 33.20 -24.35 1.57
CA ALA A 220 34.36 -23.71 1.02
C ALA A 220 34.48 -24.03 -0.45
N ARG A 221 34.65 -23.05 -1.30
CA ARG A 221 35.45 -23.09 -2.52
C ARG A 221 35.96 -21.68 -2.79
N GLY A 222 37.32 -21.60 -2.74
CA GLY A 222 38.05 -20.38 -2.96
C GLY A 222 37.97 -19.91 -4.40
N VAL A 223 37.85 -18.60 -4.53
CA VAL A 223 38.33 -17.89 -5.73
C VAL A 223 39.21 -16.77 -5.21
N SER A 224 40.53 -16.99 -5.39
CA SER A 224 41.55 -15.99 -5.24
C SER A 224 41.44 -15.00 -6.39
N VAL A 225 41.15 -13.74 -6.06
CA VAL A 225 41.28 -12.62 -7.03
C VAL A 225 42.53 -11.84 -6.59
N ALA A 226 43.56 -11.93 -7.41
CA ALA A 226 44.83 -11.21 -7.28
C ALA A 226 44.58 -9.70 -7.36
N GLN A 227 45.17 -8.96 -6.41
CA GLN A 227 45.33 -7.49 -6.49
C GLN A 227 46.42 -7.16 -7.51
N PRO A 228 46.24 -6.16 -8.37
CA PRO A 228 47.37 -5.59 -9.11
C PRO A 228 48.11 -4.58 -8.22
N ALA A 229 49.42 -4.75 -8.18
CA ALA A 229 50.38 -3.88 -7.48
C ALA A 229 50.42 -2.47 -8.08
N ALA A 230 50.51 -1.48 -7.20
CA ALA A 230 50.83 -0.11 -7.51
C ALA A 230 52.24 0.03 -8.14
N ARG A 231 52.29 0.84 -9.20
CA ARG A 231 53.45 1.62 -9.57
C ARG A 231 52.97 3.00 -9.98
#